data_e0514774ea752f2afaaa4c23a29fd908
#
_entry.id   e0514774ea752f2afaaa4c23a29fd908
#
_cell.length_a   1.000
_cell.length_b   1.000
_cell.length_c   1.000
_cell.angle_alpha   90.00
_cell.angle_beta   90.00
_cell.angle_gamma   90.00
#
_symmetry.space_group_name_H-M   'P 1'
#
loop_
_entity.id
_entity.type
_entity.pdbx_description
1 polymer ?
#
loop_
_entity_poly.entity_id
_entity_poly.type
_entity_poly.pdbx_seq_one_letter_code
_entity_poly.pdbx_strand_id
1 'polypeptide(L)'
;MTRIVVLDLHGQFTHLERRALRDMGVDTELIDANTPATEVEADGVVLSGGPDIDRIGNAPDYLDLDVPVFGICLGMQVIAAELGGRVGGGDYGGYADVDVEILEETDPLVGSLAPEIRVWASHADEVKELPDGFTRTATSDVCGIEAMSNVEAGLYGVQWHPEVAHTERGEEVFENFVAICESA
;
A
#
# COMPACT_ATOMS: atom_id res chain seq x y z
N MET A 1 20.96 -7.05 -5.62
CA MET A 1 20.28 -5.73 -5.61
C MET A 1 18.80 -6.02 -5.58
N THR A 2 18.10 -5.52 -4.60
CA THR A 2 16.66 -5.75 -4.42
C THR A 2 15.90 -5.12 -5.58
N ARG A 3 15.00 -5.90 -6.18
CA ARG A 3 14.14 -5.46 -7.27
C ARG A 3 12.69 -5.38 -6.80
N ILE A 4 12.11 -4.19 -6.89
CA ILE A 4 10.70 -3.95 -6.53
C ILE A 4 10.00 -3.31 -7.73
N VAL A 5 8.96 -3.96 -8.21
CA VAL A 5 8.14 -3.42 -9.30
C VAL A 5 6.94 -2.67 -8.76
N VAL A 6 6.55 -1.60 -9.45
CA VAL A 6 5.33 -0.85 -9.16
C VAL A 6 4.32 -1.14 -10.26
N LEU A 7 3.19 -1.75 -9.90
CA LEU A 7 2.09 -2.01 -10.82
C LEU A 7 1.23 -0.75 -10.92
N ASP A 8 1.13 -0.19 -12.13
CA ASP A 8 0.40 1.06 -12.38
C ASP A 8 -1.11 0.84 -12.46
N LEU A 9 -1.83 1.19 -11.40
CA LEU A 9 -3.30 1.17 -11.35
C LEU A 9 -3.92 2.52 -11.78
N HIS A 10 -3.18 3.30 -12.58
CA HIS A 10 -3.61 4.58 -13.17
C HIS A 10 -3.74 5.74 -12.17
N GLY A 11 -3.00 5.70 -11.06
CA GLY A 11 -2.96 6.76 -10.06
C GLY A 11 -2.23 8.01 -10.53
N GLN A 12 -2.56 9.14 -9.93
CA GLN A 12 -1.89 10.43 -10.23
C GLN A 12 -0.45 10.47 -9.75
N PHE A 13 -0.11 9.68 -8.71
CA PHE A 13 1.18 9.74 -8.01
C PHE A 13 2.04 8.48 -8.19
N THR A 14 1.66 7.58 -9.08
CA THR A 14 2.36 6.31 -9.30
C THR A 14 3.84 6.50 -9.65
N HIS A 15 4.16 7.54 -10.42
CA HIS A 15 5.54 7.89 -10.73
C HIS A 15 6.35 8.31 -9.50
N LEU A 16 5.70 8.88 -8.46
CA LEU A 16 6.34 9.25 -7.20
C LEU A 16 6.65 8.01 -6.33
N GLU A 17 5.81 6.99 -6.39
CA GLU A 17 6.05 5.71 -5.72
C GLU A 17 7.32 5.04 -6.26
N ARG A 18 7.42 4.94 -7.59
CA ARG A 18 8.63 4.45 -8.26
C ARG A 18 9.85 5.32 -7.93
N ARG A 19 9.67 6.65 -7.92
CA ARG A 19 10.76 7.58 -7.61
C ARG A 19 11.30 7.38 -6.20
N ALA A 20 10.43 7.20 -5.20
CA ALA A 20 10.84 6.95 -3.83
C ALA A 20 11.76 5.72 -3.74
N LEU A 21 11.37 4.61 -4.36
CA LEU A 21 12.18 3.38 -4.41
C LEU A 21 13.51 3.60 -5.14
N ARG A 22 13.48 4.26 -6.28
CA ARG A 22 14.69 4.55 -7.06
C ARG A 22 15.69 5.41 -6.28
N ASP A 23 15.20 6.42 -5.57
CA ASP A 23 16.04 7.34 -4.80
C ASP A 23 16.71 6.65 -3.59
N MET A 24 16.19 5.48 -3.17
CA MET A 24 16.80 4.57 -2.19
C MET A 24 17.80 3.57 -2.79
N GLY A 25 18.03 3.64 -4.10
CA GLY A 25 18.95 2.73 -4.82
C GLY A 25 18.38 1.36 -5.14
N VAL A 26 17.06 1.19 -5.06
CA VAL A 26 16.36 -0.04 -5.43
C VAL A 26 16.25 -0.15 -6.96
N ASP A 27 16.44 -1.35 -7.52
CA ASP A 27 16.09 -1.63 -8.91
C ASP A 27 14.56 -1.63 -9.02
N THR A 28 14.01 -0.66 -9.73
CA THR A 28 12.56 -0.46 -9.78
C THR A 28 12.06 -0.11 -11.17
N GLU A 29 10.94 -0.68 -11.52
CA GLU A 29 10.25 -0.47 -12.79
C GLU A 29 8.76 -0.21 -12.54
N LEU A 30 8.19 0.71 -13.34
CA LEU A 30 6.75 0.90 -13.42
C LEU A 30 6.21 0.03 -14.54
N ILE A 31 5.32 -0.89 -14.22
CA ILE A 31 4.74 -1.86 -15.17
C ILE A 31 3.24 -1.63 -15.34
N ASP A 32 2.73 -1.96 -16.54
CA ASP A 32 1.31 -1.85 -16.84
C ASP A 32 0.47 -2.84 -16.04
N ALA A 33 -0.72 -2.41 -15.60
CA ALA A 33 -1.65 -3.24 -14.83
C ALA A 33 -2.05 -4.55 -15.53
N ASN A 34 -2.00 -4.61 -16.85
CA ASN A 34 -2.31 -5.81 -17.61
C ASN A 34 -1.11 -6.74 -17.83
N THR A 35 0.06 -6.41 -17.30
CA THR A 35 1.22 -7.29 -17.34
C THR A 35 0.92 -8.57 -16.56
N PRO A 36 1.07 -9.77 -17.15
CA PRO A 36 0.87 -11.01 -16.42
C PRO A 36 1.86 -11.16 -15.26
N ALA A 37 1.39 -11.52 -14.08
CA ALA A 37 2.25 -11.70 -12.90
C ALA A 37 3.35 -12.76 -13.14
N THR A 38 3.06 -13.77 -13.98
CA THR A 38 4.00 -14.83 -14.36
C THR A 38 5.19 -14.35 -15.22
N GLU A 39 5.12 -13.16 -15.78
CA GLU A 39 6.19 -12.55 -16.59
C GLU A 39 7.09 -11.62 -15.76
N VAL A 40 6.78 -11.42 -14.49
CA VAL A 40 7.47 -10.48 -13.60
C VAL A 40 8.37 -11.22 -12.63
N GLU A 41 9.65 -10.86 -12.63
CA GLU A 41 10.62 -11.28 -11.63
C GLU A 41 10.93 -10.09 -10.72
N ALA A 42 10.58 -10.21 -9.43
CA ALA A 42 10.81 -9.18 -8.43
C ALA A 42 10.96 -9.78 -7.03
N ASP A 43 11.61 -9.05 -6.15
CA ASP A 43 11.71 -9.37 -4.71
C ASP A 43 10.56 -8.76 -3.91
N GLY A 44 9.78 -7.89 -4.53
CA GLY A 44 8.59 -7.27 -3.96
C GLY A 44 7.76 -6.53 -4.99
N VAL A 45 6.50 -6.31 -4.67
CA VAL A 45 5.53 -5.61 -5.55
C VAL A 45 4.82 -4.50 -4.80
N VAL A 46 4.73 -3.33 -5.42
CA VAL A 46 3.85 -2.24 -4.98
C VAL A 46 2.64 -2.20 -5.90
N LEU A 47 1.44 -2.29 -5.35
CA LEU A 47 0.19 -1.98 -6.03
C LEU A 47 -0.12 -0.51 -5.81
N SER A 48 -0.08 0.28 -6.86
CA SER A 48 -0.21 1.73 -6.76
C SER A 48 -1.60 2.20 -6.33
N GLY A 49 -1.71 3.49 -6.04
CA GLY A 49 -2.98 4.18 -6.04
C GLY A 49 -3.64 4.18 -7.42
N GLY A 50 -4.92 4.52 -7.46
CA GLY A 50 -5.67 4.60 -8.70
C GLY A 50 -7.11 5.07 -8.50
N PRO A 51 -7.83 5.39 -9.57
CA PRO A 51 -9.15 5.98 -9.49
C PRO A 51 -10.30 4.96 -9.35
N ASP A 52 -10.10 3.69 -9.75
CA ASP A 52 -11.22 2.78 -9.98
C ASP A 52 -10.80 1.32 -9.80
N ILE A 53 -11.46 0.64 -8.84
CA ILE A 53 -11.23 -0.78 -8.54
C ILE A 53 -11.66 -1.71 -9.71
N ASP A 54 -12.48 -1.24 -10.62
CA ASP A 54 -12.88 -2.01 -11.82
C ASP A 54 -11.84 -1.92 -12.96
N ARG A 55 -10.75 -1.14 -12.76
CA ARG A 55 -9.71 -0.91 -13.76
C ARG A 55 -8.31 -1.28 -13.26
N ILE A 56 -8.21 -2.39 -12.57
CA ILE A 56 -6.98 -2.85 -11.91
C ILE A 56 -6.20 -3.92 -12.70
N GLY A 57 -6.69 -4.31 -13.89
CA GLY A 57 -6.02 -5.31 -14.73
C GLY A 57 -5.77 -6.62 -13.99
N ASN A 58 -4.53 -7.07 -14.03
CA ASN A 58 -4.08 -8.33 -13.42
C ASN A 58 -3.58 -8.17 -11.96
N ALA A 59 -3.87 -7.05 -11.31
CA ALA A 59 -3.41 -6.80 -9.94
C ALA A 59 -3.73 -7.94 -8.95
N PRO A 60 -4.92 -8.59 -9.01
CA PRO A 60 -5.21 -9.75 -8.15
C PRO A 60 -4.19 -10.90 -8.27
N ASP A 61 -3.69 -11.17 -9.47
CA ASP A 61 -2.76 -12.28 -9.72
C ASP A 61 -1.39 -12.08 -9.02
N TYR A 62 -1.05 -10.82 -8.71
CA TYR A 62 0.19 -10.49 -8.00
C TYR A 62 0.16 -10.89 -6.53
N LEU A 63 -1.03 -11.11 -5.96
CA LEU A 63 -1.18 -11.58 -4.58
C LEU A 63 -0.81 -13.07 -4.40
N ASP A 64 -0.73 -13.81 -5.50
CA ASP A 64 -0.33 -15.21 -5.53
C ASP A 64 1.19 -15.40 -5.68
N LEU A 65 1.94 -14.31 -5.87
CA LEU A 65 3.40 -14.37 -5.93
C LEU A 65 3.98 -14.61 -4.53
N ASP A 66 5.04 -15.40 -4.46
CA ASP A 66 5.77 -15.69 -3.21
C ASP A 66 6.79 -14.57 -2.88
N VAL A 67 6.29 -13.33 -2.89
CA VAL A 67 7.07 -12.13 -2.53
C VAL A 67 6.18 -11.15 -1.77
N PRO A 68 6.75 -10.25 -0.94
CA PRO A 68 5.97 -9.22 -0.28
C PRO A 68 5.23 -8.30 -1.25
N VAL A 69 3.99 -7.98 -0.91
CA VAL A 69 3.13 -7.04 -1.67
C VAL A 69 2.67 -5.89 -0.78
N PHE A 70 2.86 -4.68 -1.26
CA PHE A 70 2.45 -3.45 -0.60
C PHE A 70 1.43 -2.68 -1.44
N GLY A 71 0.21 -2.52 -0.92
CA GLY A 71 -0.86 -1.76 -1.54
C GLY A 71 -0.98 -0.34 -1.00
N ILE A 72 -1.01 0.65 -1.89
CA ILE A 72 -1.19 2.07 -1.56
C ILE A 72 -2.57 2.51 -2.05
N CYS A 73 -3.40 3.05 -1.17
CA CYS A 73 -4.75 3.56 -1.45
C CYS A 73 -5.60 2.50 -2.19
N LEU A 74 -5.83 2.64 -3.49
CA LEU A 74 -6.53 1.61 -4.28
C LEU A 74 -5.85 0.24 -4.17
N GLY A 75 -4.53 0.18 -4.16
CA GLY A 75 -3.78 -1.07 -4.01
C GLY A 75 -4.11 -1.81 -2.71
N MET A 76 -4.26 -1.10 -1.60
CA MET A 76 -4.74 -1.68 -0.33
C MET A 76 -6.16 -2.21 -0.46
N GLN A 77 -7.04 -1.47 -1.14
CA GLN A 77 -8.43 -1.88 -1.36
C GLN A 77 -8.52 -3.14 -2.23
N VAL A 78 -7.66 -3.28 -3.23
CA VAL A 78 -7.54 -4.50 -4.05
C VAL A 78 -7.19 -5.70 -3.18
N ILE A 79 -6.17 -5.58 -2.33
CA ILE A 79 -5.78 -6.65 -1.40
C ILE A 79 -6.96 -7.06 -0.53
N ALA A 80 -7.66 -6.09 0.07
CA ALA A 80 -8.80 -6.37 0.94
C ALA A 80 -9.94 -7.06 0.20
N ALA A 81 -10.33 -6.54 -0.97
CA ALA A 81 -11.46 -7.07 -1.75
C ALA A 81 -11.20 -8.50 -2.25
N GLU A 82 -9.99 -8.76 -2.78
CA GLU A 82 -9.63 -10.08 -3.32
C GLU A 82 -9.54 -11.17 -2.26
N LEU A 83 -9.17 -10.81 -1.04
CA LEU A 83 -8.98 -11.78 0.05
C LEU A 83 -10.18 -11.92 0.99
N GLY A 84 -11.34 -11.40 0.57
CA GLY A 84 -12.61 -11.60 1.27
C GLY A 84 -12.98 -10.51 2.29
N GLY A 85 -12.24 -9.41 2.32
CA GLY A 85 -12.63 -8.20 3.04
C GLY A 85 -13.73 -7.43 2.28
N ARG A 86 -14.11 -6.28 2.82
CA ARG A 86 -15.13 -5.42 2.20
C ARG A 86 -14.61 -4.01 2.02
N VAL A 87 -14.78 -3.49 0.81
CA VAL A 87 -14.49 -2.11 0.42
C VAL A 87 -15.79 -1.37 0.15
N GLY A 88 -15.90 -0.14 0.57
CA GLY A 88 -17.08 0.69 0.33
C GLY A 88 -16.82 2.16 0.58
N GLY A 89 -17.83 2.99 0.33
CA GLY A 89 -17.75 4.43 0.50
C GLY A 89 -17.41 4.84 1.93
N GLY A 90 -16.49 5.77 2.07
CA GLY A 90 -16.15 6.40 3.35
C GLY A 90 -17.19 7.45 3.74
N ASP A 91 -17.37 7.67 5.06
CA ASP A 91 -18.29 8.68 5.58
C ASP A 91 -17.75 10.10 5.39
N TYR A 92 -16.44 10.24 5.28
CA TYR A 92 -15.73 11.51 5.24
C TYR A 92 -14.88 11.71 3.98
N GLY A 93 -15.07 10.90 2.96
CA GLY A 93 -14.25 10.89 1.74
C GLY A 93 -13.81 12.28 1.28
N GLY A 94 -12.63 12.38 0.70
CA GLY A 94 -12.10 13.66 0.21
C GLY A 94 -10.60 13.76 0.27
N TYR A 95 -10.13 14.98 0.11
CA TYR A 95 -8.72 15.36 0.06
C TYR A 95 -8.38 16.15 1.32
N ALA A 96 -7.52 15.63 2.17
CA ALA A 96 -7.13 16.33 3.40
C ALA A 96 -5.85 15.80 4.01
N ASP A 97 -5.25 16.64 4.84
CA ASP A 97 -4.31 16.19 5.86
C ASP A 97 -5.09 15.48 6.96
N VAL A 98 -4.63 14.29 7.33
CA VAL A 98 -5.26 13.44 8.35
C VAL A 98 -4.21 13.04 9.38
N ASP A 99 -4.57 13.11 10.65
CA ASP A 99 -3.76 12.58 11.75
C ASP A 99 -4.11 11.09 11.92
N VAL A 100 -3.11 10.24 11.70
CA VAL A 100 -3.25 8.77 11.75
C VAL A 100 -2.55 8.24 13.00
N GLU A 101 -3.30 7.51 13.82
CA GLU A 101 -2.80 6.79 14.97
C GLU A 101 -2.27 5.42 14.57
N ILE A 102 -1.06 5.09 14.97
CA ILE A 102 -0.45 3.77 14.79
C ILE A 102 -0.84 2.89 15.97
N LEU A 103 -1.52 1.78 15.68
CA LEU A 103 -2.06 0.87 16.68
C LEU A 103 -1.10 -0.26 17.04
N GLU A 104 -0.21 -0.65 16.10
CA GLU A 104 0.70 -1.78 16.22
C GLU A 104 2.14 -1.31 16.04
N GLU A 105 2.82 -0.99 17.14
CA GLU A 105 4.21 -0.50 17.14
C GLU A 105 5.23 -1.54 16.63
N THR A 106 4.86 -2.81 16.62
CA THR A 106 5.69 -3.91 16.14
C THR A 106 5.44 -4.27 14.67
N ASP A 107 4.50 -3.60 14.01
CA ASP A 107 4.26 -3.83 12.59
C ASP A 107 5.49 -3.42 11.76
N PRO A 108 5.97 -4.30 10.87
CA PRO A 108 7.20 -4.03 10.12
C PRO A 108 7.07 -2.89 9.11
N LEU A 109 5.84 -2.57 8.63
CA LEU A 109 5.66 -1.48 7.67
C LEU A 109 5.45 -0.13 8.34
N VAL A 110 4.55 -0.03 9.32
CA VAL A 110 4.14 1.26 9.89
C VAL A 110 4.48 1.44 11.36
N GLY A 111 4.91 0.40 12.06
CA GLY A 111 5.14 0.44 13.51
C GLY A 111 6.15 1.50 13.96
N SER A 112 7.19 1.74 13.17
CA SER A 112 8.21 2.76 13.46
C SER A 112 7.67 4.20 13.42
N LEU A 113 6.49 4.41 12.83
CA LEU A 113 5.81 5.72 12.73
C LEU A 113 5.03 6.09 14.00
N ALA A 114 4.90 5.17 14.94
CA ALA A 114 4.15 5.39 16.17
C ALA A 114 4.69 6.63 16.95
N PRO A 115 3.83 7.31 17.75
CA PRO A 115 2.43 6.97 17.98
C PRO A 115 1.45 7.52 16.95
N GLU A 116 1.80 8.58 16.24
CA GLU A 116 0.92 9.29 15.31
C GLU A 116 1.73 9.98 14.22
N ILE A 117 1.18 10.05 13.03
CA ILE A 117 1.73 10.81 11.91
C ILE A 117 0.65 11.60 11.19
N ARG A 118 1.05 12.69 10.55
CA ARG A 118 0.19 13.46 9.66
C ARG A 118 0.42 13.04 8.22
N VAL A 119 -0.64 12.63 7.54
CA VAL A 119 -0.59 12.07 6.19
C VAL A 119 -1.49 12.82 5.23
N TRP A 120 -1.20 12.69 3.93
CA TRP A 120 -2.11 13.11 2.88
C TRP A 120 -3.02 11.96 2.47
N ALA A 121 -4.33 12.17 2.60
CA ALA A 121 -5.37 11.24 2.17
C ALA A 121 -6.13 11.79 0.96
N SER A 122 -6.40 10.91 0.00
CA SER A 122 -7.15 11.22 -1.22
C SER A 122 -7.89 9.97 -1.67
N HIS A 123 -9.07 9.73 -1.08
CA HIS A 123 -9.91 8.58 -1.40
C HIS A 123 -11.38 8.82 -1.07
N ALA A 124 -12.28 8.22 -1.85
CA ALA A 124 -13.73 8.19 -1.58
C ALA A 124 -14.14 6.86 -0.93
N ASP A 125 -13.53 5.76 -1.37
CA ASP A 125 -13.74 4.43 -0.82
C ASP A 125 -12.65 4.08 0.20
N GLU A 126 -12.99 3.14 1.09
CA GLU A 126 -12.10 2.64 2.13
C GLU A 126 -12.38 1.17 2.42
N VAL A 127 -11.43 0.49 3.03
CA VAL A 127 -11.65 -0.86 3.57
C VAL A 127 -12.56 -0.76 4.79
N LYS A 128 -13.71 -1.43 4.73
CA LYS A 128 -14.70 -1.47 5.81
C LYS A 128 -14.55 -2.68 6.72
N GLU A 129 -14.11 -3.80 6.16
CA GLU A 129 -13.87 -5.05 6.88
C GLU A 129 -12.56 -5.67 6.41
N LEU A 130 -11.72 -6.06 7.36
CA LEU A 130 -10.47 -6.74 7.09
C LEU A 130 -10.71 -8.16 6.56
N PRO A 131 -9.89 -8.64 5.60
CA PRO A 131 -9.82 -10.06 5.32
C PRO A 131 -9.32 -10.85 6.53
N ASP A 132 -9.59 -12.17 6.55
CA ASP A 132 -9.06 -13.07 7.56
C ASP A 132 -7.52 -13.05 7.56
N GLY A 133 -6.92 -13.10 8.72
CA GLY A 133 -5.47 -13.07 8.91
C GLY A 133 -4.82 -11.69 8.92
N PHE A 134 -5.58 -10.64 8.62
CA PHE A 134 -5.09 -9.26 8.68
C PHE A 134 -5.29 -8.61 10.05
N THR A 135 -4.35 -7.75 10.40
CA THR A 135 -4.42 -6.89 11.58
C THR A 135 -4.58 -5.45 11.13
N ARG A 136 -5.46 -4.70 11.77
CA ARG A 136 -5.55 -3.25 11.62
C ARG A 136 -4.39 -2.60 12.35
N THR A 137 -3.49 -1.95 11.60
CA THR A 137 -2.24 -1.41 12.15
C THR A 137 -2.27 0.10 12.34
N ALA A 138 -3.23 0.79 11.73
CA ALA A 138 -3.45 2.22 11.91
C ALA A 138 -4.92 2.60 11.72
N THR A 139 -5.31 3.72 12.33
CA THR A 139 -6.68 4.27 12.29
C THR A 139 -6.65 5.80 12.33
N SER A 140 -7.75 6.43 11.94
CA SER A 140 -7.98 7.87 12.12
C SER A 140 -9.43 8.16 12.47
N ASP A 141 -9.74 9.42 12.77
CA ASP A 141 -11.11 9.87 13.03
C ASP A 141 -11.99 9.83 11.77
N VAL A 142 -11.40 9.81 10.58
CA VAL A 142 -12.11 9.84 9.30
C VAL A 142 -12.11 8.50 8.57
N CYS A 143 -11.22 7.57 8.93
CA CYS A 143 -11.11 6.26 8.30
C CYS A 143 -10.72 5.21 9.35
N GLY A 144 -11.58 4.21 9.55
CA GLY A 144 -11.39 3.19 10.58
C GLY A 144 -10.20 2.27 10.34
N ILE A 145 -9.87 1.99 9.07
CA ILE A 145 -8.74 1.16 8.67
C ILE A 145 -7.83 1.97 7.76
N GLU A 146 -6.87 2.65 8.36
CA GLU A 146 -5.86 3.44 7.64
C GLU A 146 -4.70 2.59 7.16
N ALA A 147 -4.38 1.51 7.86
CA ALA A 147 -3.39 0.53 7.46
C ALA A 147 -3.75 -0.86 7.97
N MET A 148 -3.30 -1.86 7.24
CA MET A 148 -3.50 -3.26 7.56
C MET A 148 -2.30 -4.09 7.13
N SER A 149 -2.03 -5.19 7.84
CA SER A 149 -1.02 -6.15 7.44
C SER A 149 -1.41 -7.59 7.76
N ASN A 150 -0.94 -8.50 6.92
CA ASN A 150 -0.80 -9.92 7.19
C ASN A 150 0.68 -10.26 7.04
N VAL A 151 1.42 -10.18 8.13
CA VAL A 151 2.88 -10.33 8.13
C VAL A 151 3.30 -11.74 7.68
N GLU A 152 2.52 -12.76 8.07
CA GLU A 152 2.80 -14.15 7.69
C GLU A 152 2.67 -14.36 6.17
N ALA A 153 1.71 -13.70 5.55
CA ALA A 153 1.50 -13.77 4.11
C ALA A 153 2.35 -12.75 3.31
N GLY A 154 3.05 -11.85 3.99
CA GLY A 154 3.82 -10.78 3.34
C GLY A 154 2.96 -9.71 2.66
N LEU A 155 1.75 -9.48 3.15
CA LEU A 155 0.79 -8.54 2.56
C LEU A 155 0.56 -7.33 3.45
N TYR A 156 0.72 -6.14 2.88
CA TYR A 156 0.69 -4.86 3.58
C TYR A 156 -0.11 -3.82 2.82
N GLY A 157 -0.77 -2.91 3.53
CA GLY A 157 -1.50 -1.83 2.89
C GLY A 157 -1.61 -0.57 3.75
N VAL A 158 -1.60 0.58 3.08
CA VAL A 158 -1.93 1.88 3.67
C VAL A 158 -2.97 2.59 2.80
N GLN A 159 -3.89 3.31 3.44
CA GLN A 159 -4.93 4.06 2.74
C GLN A 159 -4.43 5.44 2.28
N TRP A 160 -3.45 6.01 2.97
CA TRP A 160 -2.85 7.31 2.61
C TRP A 160 -1.79 7.17 1.52
N HIS A 161 -1.28 8.31 1.08
CA HIS A 161 -0.24 8.42 0.06
C HIS A 161 1.13 8.74 0.69
N PRO A 162 1.99 7.74 0.95
CA PRO A 162 3.32 7.97 1.52
C PRO A 162 4.30 8.64 0.54
N GLU A 163 4.01 8.57 -0.76
CA GLU A 163 4.84 9.10 -1.85
C GLU A 163 4.77 10.62 -2.01
N VAL A 164 3.75 11.27 -1.45
CA VAL A 164 3.57 12.72 -1.60
C VAL A 164 4.25 13.50 -0.49
N ALA A 165 4.75 14.70 -0.82
CA ALA A 165 5.52 15.54 0.11
C ALA A 165 4.73 16.02 1.35
N HIS A 166 3.41 16.01 1.28
CA HIS A 166 2.53 16.40 2.39
C HIS A 166 2.43 15.33 3.49
N THR A 167 2.83 14.08 3.19
CA THR A 167 2.86 13.01 4.18
C THR A 167 4.16 13.08 4.99
N GLU A 168 4.04 13.21 6.30
CA GLU A 168 5.18 13.14 7.21
C GLU A 168 5.81 11.74 7.17
N ARG A 169 7.15 11.68 7.12
CA ARG A 169 7.91 10.42 7.17
C ARG A 169 7.47 9.38 6.13
N GLY A 170 6.93 9.83 4.99
CA GLY A 170 6.47 8.93 3.93
C GLY A 170 7.59 8.06 3.36
N GLU A 171 8.80 8.58 3.28
CA GLU A 171 9.99 7.83 2.84
C GLU A 171 10.25 6.61 3.72
N GLU A 172 10.03 6.73 5.03
CA GLU A 172 10.23 5.65 5.99
C GLU A 172 9.31 4.44 5.73
N VAL A 173 8.12 4.66 5.21
CA VAL A 173 7.22 3.56 4.80
C VAL A 173 7.86 2.75 3.67
N PHE A 174 8.45 3.41 2.68
CA PHE A 174 9.16 2.73 1.60
C PHE A 174 10.44 2.05 2.07
N GLU A 175 11.22 2.70 2.95
CA GLU A 175 12.40 2.08 3.58
C GLU A 175 12.04 0.79 4.32
N ASN A 176 10.95 0.83 5.08
CA ASN A 176 10.43 -0.34 5.79
C ASN A 176 10.01 -1.46 4.81
N PHE A 177 9.35 -1.10 3.71
CA PHE A 177 8.97 -2.10 2.71
C PHE A 177 10.18 -2.72 2.01
N VAL A 178 11.20 -1.92 1.69
CA VAL A 178 12.47 -2.44 1.15
C VAL A 178 13.10 -3.43 2.13
N ALA A 179 13.15 -3.08 3.42
CA ALA A 179 13.69 -3.98 4.45
C ALA A 179 12.88 -5.29 4.58
N ILE A 180 11.56 -5.23 4.43
CA ILE A 180 10.69 -6.41 4.38
C ILE A 180 11.08 -7.30 3.19
N CYS A 181 11.23 -6.73 1.99
CA CYS A 181 11.63 -7.48 0.79
C CYS A 181 13.02 -8.11 0.92
N GLU A 182 13.95 -7.44 1.58
CA GLU A 182 15.32 -7.93 1.80
C GLU A 182 15.39 -9.07 2.83
N SER A 183 14.35 -9.20 3.65
CA SER A 183 14.28 -10.21 4.73
C SER A 183 13.41 -11.43 4.37
N ALA A 184 12.72 -11.35 3.24
CA ALA A 184 11.78 -12.37 2.79
C ALA A 184 12.47 -13.62 2.20
#